data_09e0fdbd92a80b520ed2bebabe6d7894
#
_entry.id   09e0fdbd92a80b520ed2bebabe6d7894
#
_cell.length_a   1.000
_cell.length_b   1.000
_cell.length_c   1.000
_cell.angle_alpha   90.00
_cell.angle_beta   90.00
_cell.angle_gamma   90.00
#
_symmetry.space_group_name_H-M   'P 1'
#
loop_
_entity.id
_entity.type
_entity.pdbx_description
1 polymer ?
#
loop_
_entity_poly.entity_id
_entity_poly.type
_entity_poly.pdbx_seq_one_letter_code
_entity_poly.pdbx_strand_id
1 'polypeptide(L)'
;MNMYSIKPISLLCATVLTLDSCNKTIEEQSMPSDGERRVEVIVGIKTDAPAILTRNVTEAQESQIKNLNLFAYHPETEMTRHLLLQGAASASFRLSGGKWEFYAVANANGDMKDSTVQSLLANTQSVETEESLVRDGTLLMTGYKTMEIGEGAASVHIELERLAVKLRVAVAVAPAMRERISVRSVQARNIPVSAKYFGNNDPVRFFDSQAHEVSENAFAHTYYLPENLPGTVSSVARPQDRTPASAPKGATCFVIEALCDGLPVSYYVYPGGNDTSDFNIRRNSLHLLNITLCGGNPDDMCVDAFDMVPDTPAGDEYERQEIPVVLECTANNYAGRTFDIAYRSIAGNSRITVNGVSAPSGTLAEGVSGTAIREVFEMTVSSEETGPAAVEFSMTDNEGHTPTHTLSWNILPARHLSLIHI
;
A
#
# COMPACT_ATOMS: atom_id res chain seq x y z
N MET A 1 -40.94 -54.82 -7.17
CA MET A 1 -39.58 -55.04 -7.74
C MET A 1 -39.06 -53.64 -8.11
N ASN A 2 -38.41 -52.97 -7.15
CA ASN A 2 -37.92 -51.62 -7.32
C ASN A 2 -36.41 -51.67 -7.52
N MET A 3 -35.97 -51.24 -8.69
CA MET A 3 -34.56 -51.00 -8.98
C MET A 3 -34.21 -49.55 -8.61
N TYR A 4 -33.37 -49.38 -7.63
CA TYR A 4 -32.76 -48.09 -7.29
C TYR A 4 -31.61 -47.78 -8.26
N SER A 5 -31.74 -46.63 -8.93
CA SER A 5 -30.68 -46.04 -9.77
C SER A 5 -29.74 -45.26 -8.91
N ILE A 6 -28.47 -45.66 -8.89
CA ILE A 6 -27.36 -44.94 -8.22
C ILE A 6 -26.78 -43.94 -9.23
N LYS A 7 -26.84 -42.65 -8.92
CA LYS A 7 -26.14 -41.62 -9.69
C LYS A 7 -24.66 -41.57 -9.28
N PRO A 8 -23.71 -41.42 -10.20
CA PRO A 8 -22.31 -41.27 -9.87
C PRO A 8 -22.03 -39.87 -9.32
N ILE A 9 -21.28 -39.85 -8.20
CA ILE A 9 -20.69 -38.66 -7.61
C ILE A 9 -19.55 -38.22 -8.50
N SER A 10 -19.65 -37.01 -9.07
CA SER A 10 -18.58 -36.37 -9.82
C SER A 10 -17.48 -35.95 -8.85
N LEU A 11 -16.35 -36.63 -8.94
CA LEU A 11 -15.11 -36.32 -8.23
C LEU A 11 -14.47 -35.10 -8.91
N LEU A 12 -14.58 -33.93 -8.28
CA LEU A 12 -13.92 -32.70 -8.72
C LEU A 12 -12.41 -32.87 -8.45
N CYS A 13 -11.67 -33.17 -9.51
CA CYS A 13 -10.20 -33.25 -9.47
C CYS A 13 -9.66 -31.81 -9.41
N ALA A 14 -9.23 -31.38 -8.22
CA ALA A 14 -8.47 -30.15 -8.07
C ALA A 14 -7.09 -30.35 -8.74
N THR A 15 -6.91 -29.75 -9.90
CA THR A 15 -5.59 -29.63 -10.55
C THR A 15 -4.72 -28.70 -9.72
N VAL A 16 -3.84 -29.27 -8.92
CA VAL A 16 -2.71 -28.56 -8.32
C VAL A 16 -1.77 -28.19 -9.48
N LEU A 17 -1.74 -26.91 -9.84
CA LEU A 17 -0.70 -26.35 -10.68
C LEU A 17 0.61 -26.39 -9.88
N THR A 18 1.43 -27.41 -10.12
CA THR A 18 2.83 -27.40 -9.68
C THR A 18 3.58 -26.40 -10.55
N LEU A 19 3.85 -25.22 -9.97
CA LEU A 19 4.87 -24.33 -10.50
C LEU A 19 6.22 -25.02 -10.27
N ASP A 20 6.83 -25.51 -11.35
CA ASP A 20 8.23 -25.93 -11.37
C ASP A 20 9.12 -24.72 -11.10
N SER A 21 9.35 -24.44 -9.81
CA SER A 21 10.34 -23.49 -9.34
C SER A 21 11.71 -24.20 -9.32
N CYS A 22 12.66 -23.70 -10.10
CA CYS A 22 14.06 -24.15 -10.08
C CYS A 22 14.59 -24.19 -8.65
N ASN A 23 14.69 -25.39 -8.09
CA ASN A 23 15.42 -25.65 -6.86
C ASN A 23 16.93 -25.49 -7.15
N LYS A 24 17.51 -24.36 -6.75
CA LYS A 24 18.97 -24.25 -6.61
C LYS A 24 19.39 -24.93 -5.33
N THR A 25 19.83 -26.17 -5.42
CA THR A 25 20.60 -26.85 -4.37
C THR A 25 21.99 -26.22 -4.34
N ILE A 26 22.34 -25.52 -3.27
CA ILE A 26 23.68 -24.93 -3.09
C ILE A 26 24.57 -25.97 -2.46
N GLU A 27 25.77 -26.13 -3.06
CA GLU A 27 26.82 -27.05 -2.64
C GLU A 27 27.25 -26.89 -1.18
N GLU A 28 27.46 -28.01 -0.53
CA GLU A 28 27.89 -28.14 0.86
C GLU A 28 29.29 -27.52 1.09
N GLN A 29 29.36 -26.53 1.98
CA GLN A 29 30.60 -26.32 2.70
C GLN A 29 30.79 -27.46 3.71
N SER A 30 31.90 -28.20 3.58
CA SER A 30 32.27 -29.33 4.41
C SER A 30 32.30 -28.95 5.90
N MET A 31 31.48 -29.63 6.68
CA MET A 31 31.41 -29.51 8.13
C MET A 31 31.81 -30.80 8.83
N PRO A 32 32.31 -30.74 10.09
CA PRO A 32 32.66 -31.91 10.86
C PRO A 32 31.43 -32.78 11.15
N SER A 33 31.63 -34.08 11.10
CA SER A 33 30.65 -35.11 11.36
C SER A 33 30.27 -35.15 12.83
N ASP A 34 29.14 -34.57 13.19
CA ASP A 34 28.46 -34.87 14.42
C ASP A 34 27.10 -35.53 14.09
N GLY A 35 26.79 -36.64 14.73
CA GLY A 35 25.70 -37.56 14.38
C GLY A 35 24.29 -37.04 14.66
N GLU A 36 24.06 -35.73 14.59
CA GLU A 36 22.74 -35.14 14.73
C GLU A 36 21.90 -35.33 13.45
N ARG A 37 20.72 -35.93 13.61
CA ARG A 37 19.72 -35.98 12.56
C ARG A 37 19.31 -34.59 12.14
N ARG A 38 19.55 -34.21 10.88
CA ARG A 38 19.14 -32.94 10.30
C ARG A 38 17.84 -33.11 9.54
N VAL A 39 16.93 -32.19 9.81
CA VAL A 39 15.60 -32.10 9.20
C VAL A 39 15.64 -31.07 8.09
N GLU A 40 15.02 -31.37 6.95
CA GLU A 40 14.80 -30.37 5.90
C GLU A 40 13.64 -29.46 6.29
N VAL A 41 13.91 -28.15 6.37
CA VAL A 41 12.93 -27.11 6.69
C VAL A 41 12.73 -26.23 5.49
N ILE A 42 11.52 -26.22 4.95
CA ILE A 42 11.13 -25.33 3.85
C ILE A 42 10.62 -24.03 4.47
N VAL A 43 11.26 -22.92 4.10
CA VAL A 43 10.85 -21.58 4.50
C VAL A 43 10.16 -20.91 3.32
N GLY A 44 8.88 -20.63 3.47
CA GLY A 44 8.07 -19.87 2.50
C GLY A 44 7.83 -18.44 2.97
N ILE A 45 7.80 -17.51 2.04
CA ILE A 45 7.56 -16.09 2.32
C ILE A 45 6.18 -15.70 1.80
N LYS A 46 5.44 -14.98 2.60
CA LYS A 46 4.21 -14.29 2.20
C LYS A 46 4.37 -12.79 2.35
N THR A 47 3.88 -12.07 1.37
CA THR A 47 3.71 -10.62 1.44
C THR A 47 2.22 -10.34 1.55
N ASP A 48 1.76 -9.99 2.73
CA ASP A 48 0.41 -9.47 2.88
C ASP A 48 0.44 -7.97 2.57
N ALA A 49 -0.22 -7.60 1.49
CA ALA A 49 -0.42 -6.22 1.14
C ALA A 49 -1.90 -5.94 0.95
N PRO A 50 -2.47 -4.94 1.65
CA PRO A 50 -3.67 -4.31 1.14
C PRO A 50 -3.32 -3.58 -0.16
N ALA A 51 -4.04 -3.91 -1.22
CA ALA A 51 -3.88 -3.33 -2.53
C ALA A 51 -4.32 -1.87 -2.55
N ILE A 52 -3.40 -0.93 -2.89
CA ILE A 52 -3.79 0.42 -3.33
C ILE A 52 -2.74 0.95 -4.29
N LEU A 53 -3.18 1.41 -5.46
CA LEU A 53 -2.35 1.87 -6.57
C LEU A 53 -1.92 3.33 -6.42
N THR A 54 -0.67 3.66 -6.74
CA THR A 54 -0.17 5.03 -6.84
C THR A 54 0.78 5.22 -8.01
N ARG A 55 0.92 6.47 -8.49
CA ARG A 55 1.66 6.81 -9.71
C ARG A 55 3.18 6.56 -9.67
N ASN A 56 3.81 6.45 -8.50
CA ASN A 56 5.27 6.34 -8.39
C ASN A 56 5.79 4.92 -8.16
N VAL A 57 5.00 4.05 -7.51
CA VAL A 57 5.32 2.63 -7.30
C VAL A 57 4.01 1.86 -7.41
N THR A 58 3.93 0.91 -8.33
CA THR A 58 2.75 0.06 -8.46
C THR A 58 2.68 -0.91 -7.29
N GLU A 59 1.51 -1.37 -6.93
CA GLU A 59 1.31 -2.36 -5.86
C GLU A 59 2.13 -3.63 -6.08
N ALA A 60 2.18 -4.11 -7.31
CA ALA A 60 3.02 -5.23 -7.71
C ALA A 60 4.50 -4.96 -7.37
N GLN A 61 4.98 -3.72 -7.55
CA GLN A 61 6.35 -3.32 -7.19
C GLN A 61 6.54 -3.19 -5.68
N GLU A 62 5.54 -2.67 -4.94
CA GLU A 62 5.59 -2.57 -3.48
C GLU A 62 5.71 -3.93 -2.79
N SER A 63 5.16 -4.98 -3.40
CA SER A 63 5.19 -6.36 -2.91
C SER A 63 6.31 -7.19 -3.55
N GLN A 64 7.04 -6.65 -4.53
CA GLN A 64 8.07 -7.37 -5.25
C GLN A 64 9.28 -7.67 -4.36
N ILE A 65 9.73 -8.91 -4.38
CA ILE A 65 10.96 -9.37 -3.75
C ILE A 65 12.03 -9.55 -4.84
N LYS A 66 12.98 -8.63 -4.92
CA LYS A 66 14.15 -8.73 -5.83
C LYS A 66 15.25 -9.59 -5.23
N ASN A 67 15.54 -9.39 -3.96
CA ASN A 67 16.45 -10.21 -3.18
C ASN A 67 15.88 -10.48 -1.79
N LEU A 68 16.29 -11.60 -1.20
CA LEU A 68 15.86 -12.01 0.12
C LEU A 68 17.06 -12.57 0.88
N ASN A 69 17.44 -11.93 1.96
CA ASN A 69 18.37 -12.47 2.96
C ASN A 69 17.55 -13.22 4.01
N LEU A 70 17.77 -14.51 4.09
CA LEU A 70 17.05 -15.41 5.00
C LEU A 70 18.03 -16.01 6.00
N PHE A 71 17.73 -15.85 7.28
CA PHE A 71 18.53 -16.37 8.40
C PHE A 71 17.73 -17.38 9.19
N ALA A 72 18.39 -18.48 9.58
CA ALA A 72 17.92 -19.41 10.60
C ALA A 72 18.91 -19.38 11.75
N TYR A 73 18.44 -19.09 12.96
CA TYR A 73 19.24 -18.94 14.18
C TYR A 73 18.74 -19.88 15.26
N HIS A 74 19.68 -20.61 15.88
CA HIS A 74 19.42 -21.49 17.02
C HIS A 74 19.90 -20.80 18.30
N PRO A 75 19.01 -20.33 19.18
CA PRO A 75 19.40 -19.49 20.31
C PRO A 75 20.27 -20.19 21.36
N GLU A 76 20.12 -21.53 21.55
CA GLU A 76 20.93 -22.26 22.55
C GLU A 76 22.35 -22.55 22.10
N THR A 77 22.56 -22.74 20.79
CA THR A 77 23.89 -23.04 20.23
C THR A 77 24.54 -21.83 19.55
N GLU A 78 23.80 -20.74 19.46
CA GLU A 78 24.17 -19.51 18.73
C GLU A 78 24.51 -19.76 17.25
N MET A 79 24.08 -20.90 16.69
CA MET A 79 24.33 -21.26 15.31
C MET A 79 23.45 -20.44 14.38
N THR A 80 24.07 -19.80 13.39
CA THR A 80 23.37 -19.06 12.35
C THR A 80 23.59 -19.72 10.98
N ARG A 81 22.53 -19.83 10.18
CA ARG A 81 22.58 -20.17 8.75
C ARG A 81 22.02 -19.00 7.98
N HIS A 82 22.65 -18.69 6.84
CA HIS A 82 22.21 -17.59 5.97
C HIS A 82 22.10 -18.06 4.53
N LEU A 83 21.10 -17.59 3.83
CA LEU A 83 20.91 -17.75 2.38
C LEU A 83 20.52 -16.40 1.77
N LEU A 84 21.15 -16.07 0.65
CA LEU A 84 20.73 -14.98 -0.21
C LEU A 84 20.01 -15.55 -1.43
N LEU A 85 18.74 -15.18 -1.60
CA LEU A 85 17.89 -15.60 -2.70
C LEU A 85 17.68 -14.43 -3.67
N GLN A 86 17.68 -14.72 -4.97
CA GLN A 86 17.38 -13.74 -6.01
C GLN A 86 16.10 -14.16 -6.73
N GLY A 87 15.06 -13.34 -6.63
CA GLY A 87 13.77 -13.58 -7.28
C GLY A 87 13.02 -14.83 -6.80
N ALA A 88 13.39 -15.42 -5.64
CA ALA A 88 12.73 -16.57 -5.06
C ALA A 88 12.10 -16.22 -3.70
N ALA A 89 10.93 -16.79 -3.44
CA ALA A 89 10.16 -16.60 -2.20
C ALA A 89 10.21 -17.82 -1.26
N SER A 90 11.07 -18.81 -1.54
CA SER A 90 11.23 -19.98 -0.67
C SER A 90 12.64 -20.56 -0.75
N ALA A 91 13.07 -21.16 0.34
CA ALA A 91 14.35 -21.88 0.43
C ALA A 91 14.23 -23.05 1.39
N SER A 92 15.18 -23.98 1.34
CA SER A 92 15.29 -25.06 2.32
C SER A 92 16.58 -24.95 3.12
N PHE A 93 16.47 -25.27 4.42
CA PHE A 93 17.58 -25.43 5.35
C PHE A 93 17.65 -26.87 5.85
N ARG A 94 18.87 -27.36 6.10
CA ARG A 94 19.08 -28.57 6.88
C ARG A 94 19.46 -28.17 8.32
N LEU A 95 18.50 -28.35 9.24
CA LEU A 95 18.61 -27.93 10.63
C LEU A 95 18.51 -29.12 11.58
N SER A 96 19.12 -28.99 12.76
CA SER A 96 18.94 -29.91 13.90
C SER A 96 17.56 -29.70 14.54
N GLY A 97 17.12 -30.67 15.36
CA GLY A 97 15.96 -30.47 16.22
C GLY A 97 16.19 -29.32 17.20
N GLY A 98 15.09 -28.79 17.75
CA GLY A 98 15.10 -27.71 18.72
C GLY A 98 14.43 -26.41 18.23
N LYS A 99 14.51 -25.37 19.07
CA LYS A 99 13.90 -24.07 18.78
C LYS A 99 14.77 -23.25 17.83
N TRP A 100 14.18 -22.84 16.73
CA TRP A 100 14.82 -21.98 15.74
C TRP A 100 14.06 -20.68 15.57
N GLU A 101 14.81 -19.61 15.29
CA GLU A 101 14.32 -18.30 14.96
C GLU A 101 14.69 -17.98 13.52
N PHE A 102 13.70 -17.58 12.74
CA PHE A 102 13.87 -17.24 11.32
C PHE A 102 13.68 -15.75 11.12
N TYR A 103 14.65 -15.12 10.46
CA TYR A 103 14.63 -13.71 10.11
C TYR A 103 14.74 -13.57 8.61
N ALA A 104 13.89 -12.76 8.03
CA ALA A 104 13.86 -12.46 6.62
C ALA A 104 14.04 -10.96 6.39
N VAL A 105 14.93 -10.58 5.47
CA VAL A 105 15.15 -9.19 5.04
C VAL A 105 15.10 -9.17 3.52
N ALA A 106 14.03 -8.61 2.96
CA ALA A 106 13.83 -8.49 1.52
C ALA A 106 14.18 -7.09 1.02
N ASN A 107 14.74 -7.03 -0.17
CA ASN A 107 15.16 -5.79 -0.83
C ASN A 107 16.23 -4.99 -0.09
N ALA A 108 17.08 -5.68 0.67
CA ALA A 108 18.25 -5.08 1.32
C ALA A 108 19.34 -4.70 0.30
N ASN A 109 20.29 -3.89 0.75
CA ASN A 109 21.49 -3.54 -0.03
C ASN A 109 22.49 -4.71 -0.08
N GLY A 110 22.15 -5.75 -0.87
CA GLY A 110 23.07 -6.86 -1.15
C GLY A 110 23.03 -7.99 -0.12
N ASP A 111 24.15 -8.70 -0.04
CA ASP A 111 24.35 -9.89 0.76
C ASP A 111 24.67 -9.53 2.22
N MET A 112 23.88 -10.04 3.16
CA MET A 112 24.03 -9.80 4.60
C MET A 112 24.69 -10.98 5.33
N LYS A 113 25.44 -11.84 4.62
CA LYS A 113 26.07 -13.07 5.16
C LYS A 113 26.92 -12.88 6.40
N ASP A 114 27.54 -11.70 6.56
CA ASP A 114 28.40 -11.38 7.68
C ASP A 114 27.64 -10.79 8.89
N SER A 115 26.31 -10.71 8.79
CA SER A 115 25.46 -10.20 9.87
C SER A 115 25.23 -11.29 10.93
N THR A 116 25.38 -10.91 12.20
CA THR A 116 24.90 -11.70 13.33
C THR A 116 23.44 -11.34 13.64
N VAL A 117 22.74 -12.20 14.38
CA VAL A 117 21.35 -11.89 14.78
C VAL A 117 21.30 -10.63 15.64
N GLN A 118 22.27 -10.42 16.53
CA GLN A 118 22.37 -9.19 17.33
C GLN A 118 22.54 -7.96 16.44
N SER A 119 23.37 -8.04 15.38
CA SER A 119 23.52 -6.95 14.44
C SER A 119 22.28 -6.73 13.59
N LEU A 120 21.56 -7.77 13.20
CA LEU A 120 20.26 -7.66 12.49
C LEU A 120 19.22 -6.94 13.34
N LEU A 121 19.09 -7.33 14.62
CA LEU A 121 18.13 -6.72 15.57
C LEU A 121 18.47 -5.26 15.87
N ALA A 122 19.75 -4.89 15.83
CA ALA A 122 20.22 -3.51 16.01
C ALA A 122 20.21 -2.70 14.70
N ASN A 123 20.03 -3.35 13.55
CA ASN A 123 20.17 -2.71 12.24
C ASN A 123 19.06 -1.73 11.95
N THR A 124 19.45 -0.63 11.30
CA THR A 124 18.55 0.43 10.86
C THR A 124 18.87 0.83 9.42
N GLN A 125 17.82 1.20 8.68
CA GLN A 125 17.97 1.88 7.41
C GLN A 125 18.07 3.39 7.66
N SER A 126 19.14 4.04 7.19
CA SER A 126 19.22 5.51 7.18
C SER A 126 18.17 6.10 6.24
N VAL A 127 17.53 7.16 6.69
CA VAL A 127 16.51 7.91 5.96
C VAL A 127 16.93 9.37 5.91
N GLU A 128 17.24 9.86 4.72
CA GLU A 128 17.71 11.21 4.46
C GLU A 128 16.72 12.01 3.61
N THR A 129 15.85 11.31 2.88
CA THR A 129 14.78 11.87 2.07
C THR A 129 13.51 11.07 2.23
N GLU A 130 12.38 11.58 1.81
CA GLU A 130 11.08 10.91 1.82
C GLU A 130 11.00 9.66 0.91
N GLU A 131 11.99 9.50 0.01
CA GLU A 131 12.10 8.35 -0.90
C GLU A 131 13.14 7.32 -0.45
N SER A 132 13.84 7.54 0.68
CA SER A 132 14.95 6.67 1.11
C SER A 132 14.56 5.22 1.37
N LEU A 133 13.30 4.93 1.60
CA LEU A 133 12.77 3.57 1.80
C LEU A 133 12.31 2.89 0.50
N VAL A 134 12.29 3.63 -0.61
CA VAL A 134 12.00 3.10 -1.95
C VAL A 134 13.33 2.87 -2.68
N ARG A 135 13.58 1.65 -3.14
CA ARG A 135 14.78 1.29 -3.89
C ARG A 135 14.42 0.57 -5.17
N ASP A 136 14.85 1.12 -6.29
CA ASP A 136 14.54 0.54 -7.62
C ASP A 136 13.05 0.17 -7.78
N GLY A 137 12.16 1.00 -7.22
CA GLY A 137 10.72 0.77 -7.24
C GLY A 137 10.21 -0.30 -6.26
N THR A 138 11.03 -0.81 -5.33
CA THR A 138 10.62 -1.77 -4.30
C THR A 138 10.83 -1.21 -2.91
N LEU A 139 10.15 -1.78 -1.92
CA LEU A 139 10.27 -1.41 -0.51
C LEU A 139 11.10 -2.42 0.27
N LEU A 140 11.88 -1.94 1.22
CA LEU A 140 12.57 -2.77 2.20
C LEU A 140 11.51 -3.43 3.12
N MET A 141 11.58 -4.76 3.26
CA MET A 141 10.65 -5.54 4.08
C MET A 141 11.40 -6.45 5.02
N THR A 142 10.84 -6.71 6.19
CA THR A 142 11.38 -7.65 7.17
C THR A 142 10.30 -8.56 7.70
N GLY A 143 10.70 -9.74 8.16
CA GLY A 143 9.80 -10.71 8.78
C GLY A 143 10.52 -11.58 9.79
N TYR A 144 9.78 -12.07 10.77
CA TYR A 144 10.30 -12.90 11.84
C TYR A 144 9.33 -14.02 12.19
N LYS A 145 9.87 -15.23 12.46
CA LYS A 145 9.08 -16.35 12.93
C LYS A 145 9.93 -17.29 13.78
N THR A 146 9.34 -17.79 14.85
CA THR A 146 9.93 -18.84 15.68
C THR A 146 9.25 -20.18 15.41
N MET A 147 10.02 -21.26 15.40
CA MET A 147 9.50 -22.60 15.22
C MET A 147 10.31 -23.62 16.03
N GLU A 148 9.62 -24.60 16.61
CA GLU A 148 10.22 -25.81 17.17
C GLU A 148 10.34 -26.86 16.08
N ILE A 149 11.55 -27.35 15.82
CA ILE A 149 11.82 -28.38 14.81
C ILE A 149 11.92 -29.74 15.53
N GLY A 150 11.00 -30.61 15.19
CA GLY A 150 10.95 -31.99 15.67
C GLY A 150 11.62 -33.00 14.71
N GLU A 151 11.21 -34.26 14.81
CA GLU A 151 11.62 -35.31 13.88
C GLU A 151 10.73 -35.30 12.63
N GLY A 152 11.28 -35.02 11.45
CA GLY A 152 10.57 -35.05 10.17
C GLY A 152 10.61 -33.71 9.45
N ALA A 153 10.22 -33.70 8.17
CA ALA A 153 10.19 -32.50 7.35
C ALA A 153 9.27 -31.43 7.97
N ALA A 154 9.72 -30.19 7.99
CA ALA A 154 9.00 -29.07 8.55
C ALA A 154 8.87 -27.93 7.52
N SER A 155 7.83 -27.12 7.67
CA SER A 155 7.67 -25.90 6.87
C SER A 155 7.34 -24.70 7.77
N VAL A 156 7.95 -23.57 7.50
CA VAL A 156 7.69 -22.31 8.17
C VAL A 156 7.30 -21.24 7.14
N HIS A 157 6.30 -20.43 7.49
CA HIS A 157 5.90 -19.30 6.68
C HIS A 157 6.19 -18.02 7.44
N ILE A 158 6.95 -17.11 6.81
CA ILE A 158 7.28 -15.80 7.35
C ILE A 158 6.48 -14.74 6.59
N GLU A 159 5.72 -13.95 7.31
CA GLU A 159 5.05 -12.78 6.79
C GLU A 159 6.02 -11.61 6.78
N LEU A 160 6.12 -10.92 5.63
CA LEU A 160 6.97 -9.73 5.50
C LEU A 160 6.14 -8.47 5.72
N GLU A 161 6.68 -7.57 6.53
CA GLU A 161 6.17 -6.23 6.74
C GLU A 161 7.08 -5.21 6.07
N ARG A 162 6.52 -4.25 5.33
CA ARG A 162 7.27 -3.10 4.81
C ARG A 162 7.74 -2.23 5.95
N LEU A 163 8.98 -1.75 5.90
CA LEU A 163 9.48 -0.79 6.88
C LEU A 163 8.84 0.60 6.72
N ALA A 164 8.28 0.86 5.57
CA ALA A 164 7.62 2.11 5.26
C ALA A 164 6.16 2.13 5.74
N VAL A 165 5.74 3.32 6.14
CA VAL A 165 4.34 3.78 6.17
C VAL A 165 4.07 4.45 4.83
N LYS A 166 2.98 4.12 4.17
CA LYS A 166 2.51 4.77 2.95
C LYS A 166 1.49 5.85 3.33
N LEU A 167 1.78 7.11 2.96
CA LEU A 167 0.85 8.21 3.20
C LEU A 167 0.51 8.85 1.85
N ARG A 168 -0.76 8.82 1.49
CA ARG A 168 -1.29 9.54 0.32
C ARG A 168 -1.88 10.84 0.81
N VAL A 169 -1.29 11.95 0.39
CA VAL A 169 -1.67 13.29 0.80
C VAL A 169 -2.20 14.03 -0.41
N ALA A 170 -3.45 14.46 -0.35
CA ALA A 170 -4.07 15.33 -1.34
C ALA A 170 -4.57 16.60 -0.65
N VAL A 171 -4.33 17.75 -1.27
CA VAL A 171 -4.78 19.06 -0.77
C VAL A 171 -5.60 19.73 -1.85
N ALA A 172 -6.76 20.22 -1.48
CA ALA A 172 -7.66 21.01 -2.32
C ALA A 172 -8.19 22.22 -1.55
N VAL A 173 -8.72 23.19 -2.28
CA VAL A 173 -9.40 24.34 -1.72
C VAL A 173 -10.89 24.22 -1.98
N ALA A 174 -11.71 24.39 -0.95
CA ALA A 174 -13.16 24.38 -1.06
C ALA A 174 -13.63 25.36 -2.16
N PRO A 175 -14.64 25.01 -2.97
CA PRO A 175 -15.09 25.85 -4.09
C PRO A 175 -15.36 27.32 -3.71
N ALA A 176 -15.96 27.55 -2.55
CA ALA A 176 -16.26 28.90 -2.05
C ALA A 176 -15.01 29.74 -1.67
N MET A 177 -13.86 29.08 -1.50
CA MET A 177 -12.62 29.72 -1.07
C MET A 177 -11.55 29.82 -2.16
N ARG A 178 -11.80 29.30 -3.36
CA ARG A 178 -10.81 29.23 -4.45
C ARG A 178 -10.21 30.59 -4.86
N GLU A 179 -10.96 31.65 -4.77
CA GLU A 179 -10.48 32.99 -5.08
C GLU A 179 -9.74 33.67 -3.91
N ARG A 180 -9.93 33.15 -2.70
CA ARG A 180 -9.39 33.74 -1.47
C ARG A 180 -8.17 33.00 -0.97
N ILE A 181 -8.09 31.68 -1.15
CA ILE A 181 -6.98 30.82 -0.70
C ILE A 181 -6.09 30.47 -1.88
N SER A 182 -4.78 30.70 -1.71
CA SER A 182 -3.72 30.28 -2.63
C SER A 182 -2.73 29.42 -1.89
N VAL A 183 -2.76 28.08 -2.14
CA VAL A 183 -1.80 27.14 -1.57
C VAL A 183 -0.42 27.39 -2.19
N ARG A 184 0.61 27.41 -1.35
CA ARG A 184 1.99 27.68 -1.76
C ARG A 184 2.85 26.43 -1.75
N SER A 185 2.79 25.68 -0.65
CA SER A 185 3.59 24.47 -0.53
C SER A 185 2.99 23.48 0.47
N VAL A 186 3.41 22.23 0.33
CA VAL A 186 3.15 21.14 1.28
C VAL A 186 4.47 20.53 1.69
N GLN A 187 4.69 20.35 2.98
CA GLN A 187 5.93 19.80 3.54
C GLN A 187 5.62 18.76 4.61
N ALA A 188 6.25 17.60 4.55
CA ALA A 188 6.24 16.64 5.65
C ALA A 188 7.30 17.03 6.68
N ARG A 189 6.94 17.06 7.96
CA ARG A 189 7.85 17.40 9.07
C ARG A 189 7.95 16.31 10.11
N ASN A 190 9.02 16.32 10.89
CA ASN A 190 9.33 15.34 11.90
C ASN A 190 9.41 13.91 11.33
N ILE A 191 10.10 13.73 10.22
CA ILE A 191 10.36 12.44 9.63
C ILE A 191 11.54 11.78 10.36
N PRO A 192 11.41 10.55 10.91
CA PRO A 192 12.55 9.86 11.53
C PRO A 192 13.72 9.66 10.56
N VAL A 193 14.96 9.93 11.01
CA VAL A 193 16.18 9.74 10.19
C VAL A 193 16.59 8.28 10.01
N SER A 194 15.84 7.34 10.60
CA SER A 194 16.12 5.91 10.48
C SER A 194 14.84 5.07 10.60
N ALA A 195 14.86 3.91 9.94
CA ALA A 195 13.86 2.85 10.08
C ALA A 195 14.52 1.60 10.63
N LYS A 196 14.08 1.10 11.77
CA LYS A 196 14.61 -0.11 12.41
C LYS A 196 14.10 -1.36 11.70
N TYR A 197 14.98 -2.32 11.44
CA TYR A 197 14.62 -3.56 10.74
C TYR A 197 13.64 -4.41 11.54
N PHE A 198 13.91 -4.65 12.81
CA PHE A 198 13.08 -5.48 13.68
C PHE A 198 12.71 -4.73 14.97
N GLY A 199 11.49 -4.96 15.44
CA GLY A 199 10.94 -4.25 16.60
C GLY A 199 10.53 -2.81 16.27
N ASN A 200 10.00 -2.11 17.27
CA ASN A 200 9.50 -0.74 17.11
C ASN A 200 10.61 0.23 16.76
N ASN A 201 10.30 1.19 15.88
CA ASN A 201 11.15 2.33 15.64
C ASN A 201 11.02 3.30 16.82
N ASP A 202 12.14 3.70 17.43
CA ASP A 202 12.20 4.67 18.53
C ASP A 202 13.16 5.81 18.14
N PRO A 203 12.71 6.74 17.28
CA PRO A 203 13.55 7.75 16.71
C PRO A 203 13.88 8.86 17.70
N VAL A 204 15.17 9.22 17.77
CA VAL A 204 15.66 10.36 18.57
C VAL A 204 15.98 11.57 17.71
N ARG A 205 16.04 11.41 16.40
CA ARG A 205 16.35 12.47 15.42
C ARG A 205 15.35 12.45 14.29
N PHE A 206 15.04 13.65 13.81
CA PHE A 206 14.07 13.90 12.75
C PHE A 206 14.64 14.89 11.73
N PHE A 207 14.07 14.88 10.53
CA PHE A 207 14.28 15.91 9.52
C PHE A 207 12.92 16.31 8.91
N ASP A 208 12.92 17.41 8.15
CA ASP A 208 11.78 17.85 7.39
C ASP A 208 12.05 17.59 5.90
N SER A 209 11.04 17.18 5.13
CA SER A 209 11.17 16.99 3.68
C SER A 209 11.44 18.32 2.97
N GLN A 210 11.79 18.27 1.70
CA GLN A 210 11.67 19.45 0.87
C GLN A 210 10.20 19.87 0.79
N ALA A 211 9.97 21.18 0.74
CA ALA A 211 8.63 21.71 0.51
C ALA A 211 8.28 21.50 -0.97
N HIS A 212 7.18 20.81 -1.22
CA HIS A 212 6.63 20.66 -2.57
C HIS A 212 5.83 21.93 -2.91
N GLU A 213 6.26 22.68 -3.92
CA GLU A 213 5.51 23.81 -4.40
C GLU A 213 4.20 23.39 -5.06
N VAL A 214 3.14 24.14 -4.76
CA VAL A 214 1.79 23.83 -5.26
C VAL A 214 1.38 24.87 -6.29
N SER A 215 0.94 24.39 -7.45
CA SER A 215 0.29 25.17 -8.49
C SER A 215 -1.21 24.84 -8.56
N GLU A 216 -2.03 25.81 -8.97
CA GLU A 216 -3.47 25.63 -9.22
C GLU A 216 -4.31 25.17 -7.99
N ASN A 217 -3.81 25.41 -6.78
CA ASN A 217 -4.49 25.04 -5.51
C ASN A 217 -4.82 23.55 -5.38
N ALA A 218 -4.10 22.69 -6.07
CA ALA A 218 -4.25 21.24 -6.01
C ALA A 218 -2.89 20.56 -5.80
N PHE A 219 -2.83 19.63 -4.87
CA PHE A 219 -1.64 18.85 -4.57
C PHE A 219 -2.03 17.40 -4.36
N ALA A 220 -1.24 16.47 -4.89
CA ALA A 220 -1.35 15.06 -4.59
C ALA A 220 0.04 14.42 -4.63
N HIS A 221 0.44 13.78 -3.52
CA HIS A 221 1.73 13.10 -3.43
C HIS A 221 1.64 11.87 -2.52
N THR A 222 2.48 10.87 -2.80
CA THR A 222 2.61 9.68 -1.97
C THR A 222 3.97 9.66 -1.30
N TYR A 223 3.97 9.62 0.02
CA TYR A 223 5.15 9.53 0.86
C TYR A 223 5.34 8.09 1.35
N TYR A 224 6.61 7.64 1.42
CA TYR A 224 7.00 6.39 2.06
C TYR A 224 7.93 6.70 3.22
N LEU A 225 7.34 6.91 4.40
CA LEU A 225 8.06 7.39 5.59
C LEU A 225 8.35 6.24 6.56
N PRO A 226 9.37 6.36 7.42
CA PRO A 226 9.57 5.44 8.52
C PRO A 226 8.41 5.45 9.52
N GLU A 227 8.22 4.32 10.20
CA GLU A 227 7.37 4.26 11.37
C GLU A 227 7.74 5.32 12.40
N ASN A 228 6.74 6.03 12.93
CA ASN A 228 6.88 6.97 14.02
C ASN A 228 5.77 6.74 15.05
N LEU A 229 6.12 6.40 16.27
CA LEU A 229 5.18 6.04 17.35
C LEU A 229 5.27 7.04 18.51
N PRO A 230 4.92 8.32 18.31
CA PRO A 230 5.02 9.35 19.35
C PRO A 230 4.00 9.16 20.47
N GLY A 231 2.98 8.30 20.27
CA GLY A 231 1.99 7.95 21.27
C GLY A 231 0.60 8.56 21.04
N THR A 232 -0.20 8.51 22.11
CA THR A 232 -1.58 8.98 22.14
C THR A 232 -1.74 10.11 23.16
N VAL A 233 -2.65 11.06 22.87
CA VAL A 233 -2.99 12.18 23.75
C VAL A 233 -4.49 12.17 24.04
N SER A 234 -4.90 11.64 25.18
CA SER A 234 -6.31 11.44 25.54
C SER A 234 -7.13 12.73 25.67
N SER A 235 -6.49 13.87 25.85
CA SER A 235 -7.16 15.17 25.87
C SER A 235 -7.57 15.68 24.49
N VAL A 236 -7.04 15.10 23.41
CA VAL A 236 -7.44 15.40 22.04
C VAL A 236 -8.67 14.55 21.70
N ALA A 237 -9.84 15.14 21.88
CA ALA A 237 -11.12 14.47 21.73
C ALA A 237 -11.82 14.75 20.38
N ARG A 238 -11.36 15.77 19.65
CA ARG A 238 -11.91 16.16 18.34
C ARG A 238 -10.77 16.38 17.35
N PRO A 239 -11.02 16.20 16.04
CA PRO A 239 -10.02 16.44 15.00
C PRO A 239 -9.40 17.85 15.07
N GLN A 240 -10.19 18.88 15.34
CA GLN A 240 -9.74 20.27 15.45
C GLN A 240 -8.76 20.52 16.61
N ASP A 241 -8.77 19.64 17.62
CA ASP A 241 -7.86 19.73 18.76
C ASP A 241 -6.46 19.18 18.46
N ARG A 242 -6.25 18.60 17.26
CA ARG A 242 -4.93 18.11 16.76
C ARG A 242 -4.06 19.26 16.26
N THR A 243 -3.53 20.00 17.16
CA THR A 243 -2.72 21.20 16.89
C THR A 243 -1.25 20.99 17.24
N PRO A 244 -0.33 21.84 16.78
CA PRO A 244 1.07 21.79 17.22
C PRO A 244 1.25 21.86 18.74
N ALA A 245 0.33 22.47 19.47
CA ALA A 245 0.38 22.58 20.92
C ALA A 245 -0.08 21.30 21.64
N SER A 246 -0.95 20.51 21.03
CA SER A 246 -1.50 19.28 21.60
C SER A 246 -0.75 18.02 21.14
N ALA A 247 -0.08 18.08 19.98
CA ALA A 247 0.63 16.92 19.42
C ALA A 247 1.83 16.50 20.29
N PRO A 248 2.10 15.19 20.41
CA PRO A 248 3.32 14.70 21.06
C PRO A 248 4.57 15.24 20.34
N LYS A 249 5.63 15.46 21.12
CA LYS A 249 6.90 15.89 20.55
C LYS A 249 7.42 14.91 19.50
N GLY A 250 7.77 15.43 18.33
CA GLY A 250 8.29 14.61 17.22
C GLY A 250 7.23 13.87 16.43
N ALA A 251 5.93 14.13 16.67
CA ALA A 251 4.87 13.58 15.83
C ALA A 251 5.04 14.06 14.38
N THR A 252 4.99 13.12 13.43
CA THR A 252 5.03 13.44 12.00
C THR A 252 3.80 14.25 11.62
N CYS A 253 3.98 15.32 10.86
CA CYS A 253 2.87 16.12 10.35
C CYS A 253 3.14 16.64 8.94
N PHE A 254 2.06 17.04 8.27
CA PHE A 254 2.11 17.79 7.02
C PHE A 254 1.76 19.24 7.29
N VAL A 255 2.62 20.14 6.82
CA VAL A 255 2.40 21.58 6.92
C VAL A 255 2.06 22.11 5.55
N ILE A 256 0.90 22.77 5.44
CA ILE A 256 0.41 23.37 4.22
C ILE A 256 0.51 24.87 4.41
N GLU A 257 1.40 25.52 3.63
CA GLU A 257 1.54 26.95 3.62
C GLU A 257 0.66 27.55 2.53
N ALA A 258 -0.15 28.52 2.89
CA ALA A 258 -1.08 29.19 1.99
C ALA A 258 -1.18 30.69 2.25
N LEU A 259 -1.80 31.42 1.33
CA LEU A 259 -2.27 32.78 1.54
C LEU A 259 -3.80 32.77 1.53
N CYS A 260 -4.43 33.40 2.53
CA CYS A 260 -5.86 33.68 2.52
C CYS A 260 -6.05 35.18 2.47
N ASP A 261 -6.70 35.71 1.43
CA ASP A 261 -6.86 37.12 1.16
C ASP A 261 -5.50 37.91 1.19
N GLY A 262 -4.43 37.20 0.74
CA GLY A 262 -3.07 37.75 0.73
C GLY A 262 -2.30 37.64 2.06
N LEU A 263 -2.94 37.18 3.15
CA LEU A 263 -2.30 36.95 4.44
C LEU A 263 -1.81 35.51 4.58
N PRO A 264 -0.60 35.27 5.13
CA PRO A 264 -0.06 33.95 5.32
C PRO A 264 -0.86 33.16 6.37
N VAL A 265 -1.12 31.89 6.07
CA VAL A 265 -1.74 30.92 6.96
C VAL A 265 -1.04 29.56 6.80
N SER A 266 -0.82 28.85 7.91
CA SER A 266 -0.23 27.51 7.93
C SER A 266 -1.22 26.54 8.57
N TYR A 267 -1.53 25.46 7.85
CA TYR A 267 -2.37 24.37 8.34
C TYR A 267 -1.49 23.18 8.71
N TYR A 268 -1.80 22.51 9.83
CA TYR A 268 -1.04 21.37 10.35
C TYR A 268 -1.91 20.14 10.38
N VAL A 269 -1.52 19.11 9.63
CA VAL A 269 -2.25 17.84 9.52
C VAL A 269 -1.41 16.73 10.10
N TYR A 270 -1.90 16.05 11.12
CA TYR A 270 -1.24 14.95 11.79
C TYR A 270 -1.88 13.62 11.37
N PRO A 271 -1.18 12.72 10.65
CA PRO A 271 -1.63 11.35 10.47
C PRO A 271 -1.61 10.59 11.80
N GLY A 272 -2.35 9.49 11.89
CA GLY A 272 -2.38 8.67 13.08
C GLY A 272 -3.31 7.48 12.95
N GLY A 273 -3.41 6.68 14.02
CA GLY A 273 -4.31 5.53 14.06
C GLY A 273 -5.80 5.88 14.16
N ASN A 274 -6.11 7.15 14.45
CA ASN A 274 -7.44 7.74 14.38
C ASN A 274 -7.34 9.24 14.08
N ASP A 275 -8.48 9.89 13.94
CA ASP A 275 -8.59 11.33 13.66
C ASP A 275 -8.53 12.23 14.91
N THR A 276 -8.35 11.66 16.10
CA THR A 276 -8.31 12.37 17.38
C THR A 276 -7.01 12.13 18.14
N SER A 277 -7.00 11.19 19.08
CA SER A 277 -5.98 11.04 20.11
C SER A 277 -4.70 10.31 19.67
N ASP A 278 -4.74 9.46 18.63
CA ASP A 278 -3.61 8.64 18.21
C ASP A 278 -2.80 9.36 17.12
N PHE A 279 -1.50 9.58 17.39
CA PHE A 279 -0.53 10.20 16.48
C PHE A 279 0.48 9.21 15.90
N ASN A 280 0.24 7.90 16.09
CA ASN A 280 1.16 6.86 15.65
C ASN A 280 0.94 6.55 14.17
N ILE A 281 2.02 6.59 13.40
CA ILE A 281 2.07 6.04 12.04
C ILE A 281 2.90 4.76 12.06
N ARG A 282 2.25 3.61 11.76
CA ARG A 282 2.85 2.29 11.88
C ARG A 282 3.37 1.82 10.55
N ARG A 283 4.51 1.12 10.55
CA ARG A 283 5.02 0.44 9.34
C ARG A 283 3.96 -0.48 8.73
N ASN A 284 4.08 -0.78 7.46
CA ASN A 284 3.16 -1.62 6.69
C ASN A 284 1.70 -1.15 6.70
N SER A 285 1.45 0.15 7.00
CA SER A 285 0.11 0.76 6.96
C SER A 285 -0.02 1.79 5.86
N LEU A 286 -1.26 2.05 5.45
CA LEU A 286 -1.65 3.11 4.54
C LEU A 286 -2.45 4.16 5.30
N HIS A 287 -2.09 5.43 5.13
CA HIS A 287 -2.88 6.57 5.58
C HIS A 287 -3.31 7.39 4.37
N LEU A 288 -4.61 7.68 4.30
CA LEU A 288 -5.22 8.55 3.31
C LEU A 288 -5.52 9.89 3.98
N LEU A 289 -5.00 10.98 3.42
CA LEU A 289 -5.18 12.33 3.94
C LEU A 289 -5.68 13.23 2.79
N ASN A 290 -7.00 13.31 2.64
CA ASN A 290 -7.65 14.22 1.69
C ASN A 290 -8.03 15.49 2.45
N ILE A 291 -7.30 16.57 2.21
CA ILE A 291 -7.36 17.80 2.97
C ILE A 291 -8.06 18.86 2.14
N THR A 292 -9.17 19.39 2.65
CA THR A 292 -9.91 20.50 2.03
C THR A 292 -9.79 21.75 2.89
N LEU A 293 -9.21 22.81 2.33
CA LEU A 293 -9.06 24.10 3.01
C LEU A 293 -10.35 24.91 2.85
N CYS A 294 -10.98 25.26 3.98
CA CYS A 294 -12.30 25.86 4.03
C CYS A 294 -12.31 27.32 4.52
N GLY A 295 -11.22 27.86 5.02
CA GLY A 295 -11.13 29.21 5.55
C GLY A 295 -9.71 29.66 5.86
N GLY A 296 -9.56 30.84 6.44
CA GLY A 296 -8.28 31.48 6.69
C GLY A 296 -7.68 31.25 8.08
N ASN A 297 -8.30 30.41 8.92
CA ASN A 297 -7.69 30.01 10.18
C ASN A 297 -7.02 28.65 10.05
N PRO A 298 -6.01 28.35 10.88
CA PRO A 298 -5.35 27.05 10.87
C PRO A 298 -6.28 25.84 11.07
N ASP A 299 -7.45 26.05 11.68
CA ASP A 299 -8.44 25.01 11.98
C ASP A 299 -9.55 24.94 10.91
N ASP A 300 -9.55 25.85 9.94
CA ASP A 300 -10.55 25.91 8.86
C ASP A 300 -10.18 24.90 7.75
N MET A 301 -10.08 23.62 8.11
CA MET A 301 -9.83 22.53 7.16
C MET A 301 -10.64 21.29 7.54
N CYS A 302 -10.97 20.48 6.53
CA CYS A 302 -11.53 19.15 6.67
C CYS A 302 -10.49 18.13 6.21
N VAL A 303 -10.29 17.06 6.96
CA VAL A 303 -9.40 15.97 6.59
C VAL A 303 -10.20 14.70 6.45
N ASP A 304 -10.32 14.22 5.22
CA ASP A 304 -11.06 13.02 4.87
C ASP A 304 -10.10 11.87 4.56
N ALA A 305 -10.36 10.71 5.14
CA ALA A 305 -9.53 9.52 4.97
C ALA A 305 -10.22 8.51 4.05
N PHE A 306 -10.60 8.93 2.83
CA PHE A 306 -11.16 8.02 1.84
C PHE A 306 -10.66 8.34 0.43
N ASP A 307 -10.62 7.32 -0.43
CA ASP A 307 -10.13 7.43 -1.79
C ASP A 307 -10.77 6.38 -2.71
N MET A 308 -10.71 6.67 -4.00
CA MET A 308 -11.11 5.76 -5.06
C MET A 308 -9.97 5.63 -6.06
N VAL A 309 -9.69 4.43 -6.50
CA VAL A 309 -8.67 4.18 -7.52
C VAL A 309 -9.24 3.31 -8.62
N PRO A 310 -9.45 3.85 -9.83
CA PRO A 310 -9.73 3.03 -10.99
C PRO A 310 -8.45 2.35 -11.48
N ASP A 311 -8.47 1.03 -11.56
CA ASP A 311 -7.40 0.23 -12.18
C ASP A 311 -7.84 -0.22 -13.58
N THR A 312 -6.92 -0.09 -14.53
CA THR A 312 -7.10 -0.53 -15.91
C THR A 312 -5.92 -1.37 -16.34
N PRO A 313 -6.10 -2.32 -17.28
CA PRO A 313 -4.97 -3.02 -17.88
C PRO A 313 -3.95 -2.03 -18.45
N ALA A 314 -2.67 -2.28 -18.23
CA ALA A 314 -1.59 -1.40 -18.67
C ALA A 314 -1.62 -1.17 -20.19
N GLY A 315 -1.62 0.09 -20.61
CA GLY A 315 -1.52 0.55 -22.01
C GLY A 315 -2.32 1.82 -22.24
N ASP A 316 -1.66 2.86 -22.73
CA ASP A 316 -2.27 4.18 -22.98
C ASP A 316 -3.07 4.27 -24.28
N GLU A 317 -2.98 3.26 -25.14
CA GLU A 317 -3.65 3.23 -26.43
C GLU A 317 -4.50 1.97 -26.58
N TYR A 318 -5.81 2.14 -26.51
CA TYR A 318 -6.74 1.04 -26.72
C TYR A 318 -7.32 1.09 -28.14
N GLU A 319 -7.07 0.04 -28.91
CA GLU A 319 -7.77 -0.20 -30.19
C GLU A 319 -9.23 -0.68 -29.97
N ARG A 320 -9.62 -0.90 -28.72
CA ARG A 320 -10.94 -1.45 -28.35
C ARG A 320 -11.86 -0.35 -27.86
N GLN A 321 -13.12 -0.46 -28.22
CA GLN A 321 -14.19 0.41 -27.74
C GLN A 321 -14.58 0.10 -26.27
N GLU A 322 -14.07 -0.99 -25.69
CA GLU A 322 -14.40 -1.45 -24.35
C GLU A 322 -13.13 -1.70 -23.53
N ILE A 323 -13.12 -1.20 -22.31
CA ILE A 323 -12.01 -1.32 -21.37
C ILE A 323 -12.55 -1.92 -20.07
N PRO A 324 -11.99 -3.04 -19.58
CA PRO A 324 -12.27 -3.52 -18.24
C PRO A 324 -11.66 -2.57 -17.20
N VAL A 325 -12.42 -2.24 -16.17
CA VAL A 325 -12.01 -1.35 -15.08
C VAL A 325 -12.36 -2.02 -13.76
N VAL A 326 -11.43 -2.02 -12.84
CA VAL A 326 -11.66 -2.38 -11.44
C VAL A 326 -11.56 -1.10 -10.62
N LEU A 327 -12.66 -0.67 -10.02
CA LEU A 327 -12.70 0.48 -9.12
C LEU A 327 -12.62 -0.01 -7.68
N GLU A 328 -11.57 0.34 -6.97
CA GLU A 328 -11.44 0.08 -5.55
C GLU A 328 -11.71 1.37 -4.76
N CYS A 329 -12.67 1.31 -3.83
CA CYS A 329 -13.04 2.40 -2.93
C CYS A 329 -12.66 2.02 -1.51
N THR A 330 -11.85 2.84 -0.86
CA THR A 330 -11.37 2.58 0.50
C THR A 330 -11.64 3.78 1.40
N ALA A 331 -12.00 3.52 2.66
CA ALA A 331 -12.08 4.56 3.68
C ALA A 331 -11.69 4.03 5.06
N ASN A 332 -10.97 4.85 5.81
CA ASN A 332 -10.83 4.73 7.27
C ASN A 332 -11.92 5.60 7.90
N ASN A 333 -13.06 4.99 8.21
CA ASN A 333 -14.28 5.71 8.58
C ASN A 333 -14.45 5.81 10.10
N TYR A 334 -13.55 6.52 10.76
CA TYR A 334 -13.62 6.73 12.22
C TYR A 334 -14.77 7.65 12.64
N ALA A 335 -15.22 8.53 11.75
CA ALA A 335 -16.33 9.45 12.01
C ALA A 335 -17.72 8.81 11.82
N GLY A 336 -17.79 7.55 11.37
CA GLY A 336 -19.05 6.85 11.16
C GLY A 336 -19.89 7.40 10.00
N ARG A 337 -19.23 7.93 8.96
CA ARG A 337 -19.89 8.45 7.75
C ARG A 337 -20.51 7.33 6.92
N THR A 338 -21.46 7.68 6.09
CA THR A 338 -21.98 6.83 5.02
C THR A 338 -21.56 7.40 3.68
N PHE A 339 -21.28 6.53 2.70
CA PHE A 339 -20.78 6.94 1.40
C PHE A 339 -21.68 6.45 0.28
N ASP A 340 -21.90 7.31 -0.71
CA ASP A 340 -22.51 6.96 -1.99
C ASP A 340 -21.44 6.96 -3.07
N ILE A 341 -21.35 5.86 -3.84
CA ILE A 341 -20.35 5.67 -4.90
C ILE A 341 -21.08 5.72 -6.24
N ALA A 342 -20.64 6.62 -7.11
CA ALA A 342 -21.29 6.89 -8.38
C ALA A 342 -20.30 7.10 -9.53
N TYR A 343 -20.83 7.11 -10.76
CA TYR A 343 -20.06 7.41 -11.97
C TYR A 343 -20.86 8.27 -12.93
N ARG A 344 -20.14 9.02 -13.80
CA ARG A 344 -20.73 9.75 -14.92
C ARG A 344 -19.77 9.85 -16.10
N SER A 345 -20.31 9.80 -17.31
CA SER A 345 -19.59 10.16 -18.53
C SER A 345 -19.32 11.66 -18.58
N ILE A 346 -18.10 12.05 -18.90
CA ILE A 346 -17.70 13.45 -19.06
C ILE A 346 -17.12 13.76 -20.45
N ALA A 347 -16.77 12.75 -21.25
CA ALA A 347 -16.33 12.91 -22.63
C ALA A 347 -16.58 11.65 -23.47
N GLY A 348 -16.78 11.81 -24.80
CA GLY A 348 -16.84 10.73 -25.78
C GLY A 348 -18.07 9.83 -25.70
N ASN A 349 -19.22 10.32 -25.22
CA ASN A 349 -20.42 9.51 -24.98
C ASN A 349 -20.14 8.19 -24.26
N SER A 350 -19.23 8.25 -23.28
CA SER A 350 -18.79 7.09 -22.55
C SER A 350 -19.95 6.46 -21.74
N ARG A 351 -19.95 5.16 -21.66
CA ARG A 351 -20.93 4.38 -20.89
C ARG A 351 -20.20 3.39 -20.00
N ILE A 352 -20.77 3.13 -18.86
CA ILE A 352 -20.26 2.11 -17.93
C ILE A 352 -21.27 0.98 -17.88
N THR A 353 -20.77 -0.23 -18.04
CA THR A 353 -21.55 -1.46 -17.92
C THR A 353 -21.20 -2.15 -16.60
N VAL A 354 -22.17 -2.22 -15.71
CA VAL A 354 -22.08 -2.93 -14.43
C VAL A 354 -23.20 -3.96 -14.39
N ASN A 355 -22.89 -5.22 -14.10
CA ASN A 355 -23.86 -6.32 -14.04
C ASN A 355 -24.74 -6.42 -15.30
N GLY A 356 -24.19 -6.13 -16.47
CA GLY A 356 -24.86 -6.19 -17.76
C GLY A 356 -25.77 -4.98 -18.08
N VAL A 357 -25.82 -3.97 -17.23
CA VAL A 357 -26.55 -2.71 -17.48
C VAL A 357 -25.57 -1.62 -17.89
N SER A 358 -25.77 -1.04 -19.07
CA SER A 358 -24.93 0.02 -19.63
C SER A 358 -25.62 1.38 -19.54
N ALA A 359 -24.99 2.35 -18.86
CA ALA A 359 -25.51 3.70 -18.69
C ALA A 359 -24.41 4.76 -18.72
N PRO A 360 -24.72 6.04 -19.11
CA PRO A 360 -23.75 7.14 -19.06
C PRO A 360 -23.49 7.65 -17.64
N SER A 361 -24.36 7.36 -16.70
CA SER A 361 -24.22 7.68 -15.28
C SER A 361 -25.01 6.71 -14.43
N GLY A 362 -24.61 6.53 -13.19
CA GLY A 362 -25.32 5.65 -12.25
C GLY A 362 -24.64 5.61 -10.88
N THR A 363 -25.33 4.94 -9.95
CA THR A 363 -24.82 4.66 -8.61
C THR A 363 -24.30 3.23 -8.58
N LEU A 364 -23.10 3.04 -8.04
CA LEU A 364 -22.49 1.73 -7.83
C LEU A 364 -22.87 1.17 -6.45
N ALA A 365 -22.90 2.02 -5.43
CA ALA A 365 -23.37 1.69 -4.09
C ALA A 365 -23.93 2.92 -3.39
N GLU A 366 -24.88 2.72 -2.46
CA GLU A 366 -25.48 3.76 -1.64
C GLU A 366 -25.37 3.40 -0.15
N GLY A 367 -25.07 4.40 0.69
CA GLY A 367 -25.07 4.25 2.14
C GLY A 367 -24.01 3.27 2.67
N VAL A 368 -22.91 3.09 1.97
CA VAL A 368 -21.79 2.22 2.41
C VAL A 368 -21.26 2.73 3.74
N SER A 369 -21.16 1.86 4.74
CA SER A 369 -20.76 2.23 6.10
C SER A 369 -19.87 1.14 6.73
N GLY A 370 -19.16 1.50 7.80
CA GLY A 370 -18.24 0.60 8.51
C GLY A 370 -17.03 1.38 9.03
N THR A 371 -16.22 0.81 9.89
CA THR A 371 -14.99 1.45 10.43
C THR A 371 -13.83 1.41 9.44
N ALA A 372 -13.76 0.35 8.63
CA ALA A 372 -12.87 0.24 7.50
C ALA A 372 -13.70 -0.21 6.30
N ILE A 373 -13.74 0.62 5.27
CA ILE A 373 -14.52 0.37 4.05
C ILE A 373 -13.55 -0.07 2.97
N ARG A 374 -13.89 -1.14 2.29
CA ARG A 374 -13.24 -1.59 1.06
C ARG A 374 -14.29 -2.18 0.13
N GLU A 375 -14.69 -1.40 -0.86
CA GLU A 375 -15.61 -1.84 -1.90
C GLU A 375 -14.86 -1.96 -3.23
N VAL A 376 -15.10 -3.04 -3.97
CA VAL A 376 -14.49 -3.31 -5.26
C VAL A 376 -15.58 -3.53 -6.29
N PHE A 377 -15.53 -2.76 -7.39
CA PHE A 377 -16.49 -2.83 -8.47
C PHE A 377 -15.76 -3.23 -9.76
N GLU A 378 -16.15 -4.35 -10.34
CA GLU A 378 -15.71 -4.76 -11.68
C GLU A 378 -16.71 -4.25 -12.71
N MET A 379 -16.22 -3.55 -13.72
CA MET A 379 -17.06 -2.93 -14.75
C MET A 379 -16.35 -2.88 -16.10
N THR A 380 -17.10 -2.57 -17.14
CA THR A 380 -16.57 -2.27 -18.46
C THR A 380 -16.95 -0.85 -18.83
N VAL A 381 -15.95 -0.06 -19.22
CA VAL A 381 -16.17 1.29 -19.77
C VAL A 381 -16.09 1.21 -21.28
N SER A 382 -17.06 1.79 -21.97
CA SER A 382 -17.12 1.81 -23.44
C SER A 382 -17.41 3.22 -23.95
N SER A 383 -17.07 3.48 -25.22
CA SER A 383 -17.52 4.65 -25.96
C SER A 383 -17.80 4.27 -27.39
N GLU A 384 -18.85 4.86 -27.97
CA GLU A 384 -19.24 4.66 -29.35
C GLU A 384 -18.50 5.61 -30.32
N GLU A 385 -17.79 6.60 -29.79
CA GLU A 385 -17.08 7.62 -30.57
C GLU A 385 -15.57 7.39 -30.56
N THR A 386 -14.92 7.62 -31.72
CA THR A 386 -13.46 7.68 -31.79
C THR A 386 -12.95 9.01 -31.24
N GLY A 387 -11.80 9.00 -30.58
CA GLY A 387 -11.21 10.17 -29.96
C GLY A 387 -11.21 10.12 -28.43
N PRO A 388 -11.08 11.26 -27.76
CA PRO A 388 -11.02 11.32 -26.30
C PRO A 388 -12.31 10.85 -25.65
N ALA A 389 -12.20 9.94 -24.69
CA ALA A 389 -13.28 9.45 -23.86
C ALA A 389 -12.89 9.60 -22.38
N ALA A 390 -13.86 9.90 -21.53
CA ALA A 390 -13.60 10.01 -20.10
C ALA A 390 -14.84 9.73 -19.26
N VAL A 391 -14.59 9.11 -18.11
CA VAL A 391 -15.58 8.83 -17.07
C VAL A 391 -15.04 9.36 -15.75
N GLU A 392 -15.91 10.02 -15.00
CA GLU A 392 -15.64 10.46 -13.64
C GLU A 392 -16.33 9.52 -12.66
N PHE A 393 -15.58 9.05 -11.68
CA PHE A 393 -16.07 8.35 -10.50
C PHE A 393 -16.13 9.32 -9.32
N SER A 394 -17.10 9.15 -8.44
CA SER A 394 -17.27 9.96 -7.24
C SER A 394 -17.62 9.09 -6.04
N MET A 395 -17.08 9.44 -4.88
CA MET A 395 -17.44 8.86 -3.58
C MET A 395 -17.85 10.00 -2.66
N THR A 396 -19.15 10.10 -2.38
CA THR A 396 -19.70 11.23 -1.62
C THR A 396 -20.10 10.76 -0.23
N ASP A 397 -19.64 11.47 0.81
CA ASP A 397 -20.09 11.19 2.17
C ASP A 397 -21.40 11.93 2.52
N ASN A 398 -21.98 11.57 3.68
CA ASN A 398 -23.21 12.20 4.18
C ASN A 398 -23.03 13.66 4.64
N GLU A 399 -21.80 14.20 4.63
CA GLU A 399 -21.49 15.60 4.90
C GLU A 399 -21.30 16.41 3.60
N GLY A 400 -21.30 15.73 2.43
CA GLY A 400 -21.21 16.34 1.11
C GLY A 400 -19.76 16.47 0.57
N HIS A 401 -18.79 15.86 1.23
CA HIS A 401 -17.43 15.78 0.68
C HIS A 401 -17.39 14.74 -0.45
N THR A 402 -16.88 15.13 -1.59
CA THR A 402 -16.94 14.32 -2.81
C THR A 402 -15.59 14.34 -3.53
N PRO A 403 -14.63 13.47 -3.19
CA PRO A 403 -13.48 13.23 -4.05
C PRO A 403 -13.95 12.60 -5.36
N THR A 404 -13.28 12.98 -6.43
CA THR A 404 -13.54 12.46 -7.76
C THR A 404 -12.27 11.94 -8.41
N HIS A 405 -12.41 10.89 -9.19
CA HIS A 405 -11.36 10.34 -10.04
C HIS A 405 -11.83 10.30 -11.49
N THR A 406 -11.00 10.82 -12.41
CA THR A 406 -11.29 10.75 -13.83
C THR A 406 -10.43 9.69 -14.50
N LEU A 407 -11.07 8.72 -15.14
CA LEU A 407 -10.43 7.81 -16.08
C LEU A 407 -10.60 8.38 -17.49
N SER A 408 -9.48 8.65 -18.16
CA SER A 408 -9.45 9.16 -19.53
C SER A 408 -8.67 8.20 -20.44
N TRP A 409 -9.17 7.99 -21.66
CA TRP A 409 -8.51 7.19 -22.68
C TRP A 409 -8.79 7.76 -24.06
N ASN A 410 -8.08 7.26 -25.08
CA ASN A 410 -8.29 7.67 -26.46
C ASN A 410 -8.67 6.43 -27.29
N ILE A 411 -9.80 6.50 -27.97
CA ILE A 411 -10.27 5.44 -28.86
C ILE A 411 -9.75 5.70 -30.26
N LEU A 412 -8.91 4.78 -30.73
CA LEU A 412 -8.37 4.84 -32.08
C LEU A 412 -9.41 4.33 -33.10
N PRO A 413 -9.44 4.90 -34.32
CA PRO A 413 -10.27 4.37 -35.41
C PRO A 413 -9.84 2.94 -35.73
N ALA A 414 -10.81 2.04 -35.94
CA ALA A 414 -10.55 0.65 -36.32
C ALA A 414 -9.64 0.62 -37.54
N ARG A 415 -8.46 -0.01 -37.45
CA ARG A 415 -7.59 -0.23 -38.60
C ARG A 415 -8.29 -1.17 -39.56
N HIS A 416 -8.73 -0.71 -40.70
CA HIS A 416 -9.11 -1.58 -41.79
C HIS A 416 -7.86 -2.34 -42.27
N LEU A 417 -7.73 -3.58 -41.85
CA LEU A 417 -6.84 -4.53 -42.50
C LEU A 417 -7.39 -4.75 -43.91
N SER A 418 -6.89 -4.00 -44.90
CA SER A 418 -7.11 -4.35 -46.29
C SER A 418 -6.42 -5.69 -46.53
N LEU A 419 -7.21 -6.75 -46.70
CA LEU A 419 -6.76 -8.02 -47.21
C LEU A 419 -6.25 -7.72 -48.65
N ILE A 420 -4.93 -7.57 -48.78
CA ILE A 420 -4.27 -7.65 -50.09
C ILE A 420 -4.29 -9.13 -50.43
N HIS A 421 -5.24 -9.54 -51.27
CA HIS A 421 -5.16 -10.80 -51.97
C HIS A 421 -3.99 -10.72 -52.97
N ILE A 422 -2.94 -11.43 -52.69
CA ILE A 422 -1.90 -11.81 -53.65
C ILE A 422 -2.28 -13.16 -54.26
#